data_70dc52b25d2f94355b25da87d5612b93
#
_entry.id   70dc52b25d2f94355b25da87d5612b93
#
_cell.length_a   1.000
_cell.length_b   1.000
_cell.length_c   1.000
_cell.angle_alpha   90.00
_cell.angle_beta   90.00
_cell.angle_gamma   90.00
#
_symmetry.space_group_name_H-M   'P 1'
#
loop_
_entity.id
_entity.type
_entity.pdbx_description
1 polymer ?
#
loop_
_entity_poly.entity_id
_entity_poly.type
_entity_poly.pdbx_seq_one_letter_code
_entity_poly.pdbx_strand_id
1 'polypeptide(L)'
;MPLKDLIAGIERANPGAVPAPIREIAAGLPYRDFITVGLQLKKLLLKNRTRLRTVGDRIPDCWIYVQEPNVRMGRIQVFNNWSPYLISDFEKNVGIGLEYFCAEGDDLWTMSDEAFSAFAIGELEKIGVAEAGDVLDWHVEHVQKAYPAYFDTYDRIGELTGWLDGIANLSCIGRNGQHRYNNTDHSMVTAFEAVKNLCAGLETKANIWNVNTEKSYHESVSSDEKTAKGAADQR
;
A
#
# COMPACT_ATOMS: atom_id res chain seq x y z
N MET A 1 -4.30 13.17 0.42
CA MET A 1 -5.12 13.14 1.68
C MET A 1 -6.22 12.11 1.48
N PRO A 2 -6.47 11.21 2.44
CA PRO A 2 -7.60 10.29 2.41
C PRO A 2 -8.95 11.02 2.37
N LEU A 3 -9.93 10.49 1.63
CA LEU A 3 -11.28 11.10 1.54
C LEU A 3 -11.95 11.24 2.91
N LYS A 4 -11.78 10.25 3.78
CA LYS A 4 -12.25 10.30 5.17
C LYS A 4 -11.75 11.55 5.90
N ASP A 5 -10.46 11.83 5.79
CA ASP A 5 -9.82 12.96 6.47
C ASP A 5 -10.19 14.31 5.82
N LEU A 6 -10.35 14.32 4.49
CA LEU A 6 -10.82 15.49 3.75
C LEU A 6 -12.22 15.92 4.23
N ILE A 7 -13.16 14.98 4.26
CA ILE A 7 -14.55 15.24 4.69
C ILE A 7 -14.60 15.69 6.14
N ALA A 8 -13.85 15.01 7.03
CA ALA A 8 -13.75 15.42 8.43
C ALA A 8 -13.13 16.83 8.59
N GLY A 9 -12.16 17.17 7.74
CA GLY A 9 -11.54 18.49 7.70
C GLY A 9 -12.50 19.58 7.26
N ILE A 10 -13.29 19.34 6.20
CA ILE A 10 -14.30 20.28 5.70
C ILE A 10 -15.36 20.54 6.78
N GLU A 11 -15.89 19.48 7.40
CA GLU A 11 -16.91 19.60 8.45
C GLU A 11 -16.37 20.33 9.69
N ARG A 12 -15.10 20.07 10.06
CA ARG A 12 -14.46 20.78 11.19
C ARG A 12 -14.28 22.26 10.92
N ALA A 13 -13.89 22.61 9.68
CA ALA A 13 -13.69 24.00 9.29
C ALA A 13 -15.00 24.77 9.14
N ASN A 14 -16.07 24.09 8.69
CA ASN A 14 -17.39 24.66 8.45
C ASN A 14 -18.47 23.71 8.96
N PRO A 15 -18.80 23.75 10.26
CA PRO A 15 -19.79 22.86 10.85
C PRO A 15 -21.15 22.91 10.12
N GLY A 16 -21.65 21.75 9.72
CA GLY A 16 -22.89 21.62 8.95
C GLY A 16 -22.75 21.78 7.43
N ALA A 17 -21.54 22.02 6.91
CA ALA A 17 -21.31 22.13 5.47
C ALA A 17 -21.41 20.79 4.75
N VAL A 18 -21.09 19.68 5.42
CA VAL A 18 -21.15 18.34 4.83
C VAL A 18 -22.47 17.67 5.22
N PRO A 19 -23.28 17.19 4.24
CA PRO A 19 -24.50 16.44 4.54
C PRO A 19 -24.24 15.19 5.39
N ALA A 20 -25.17 14.88 6.32
CA ALA A 20 -25.01 13.73 7.20
C ALA A 20 -24.74 12.40 6.49
N PRO A 21 -25.42 12.04 5.36
CA PRO A 21 -25.11 10.83 4.61
C PRO A 21 -23.67 10.81 4.07
N ILE A 22 -23.14 11.95 3.61
CA ILE A 22 -21.77 12.06 3.08
C ILE A 22 -20.74 11.87 4.21
N ARG A 23 -20.99 12.42 5.39
CA ARG A 23 -20.14 12.19 6.58
C ARG A 23 -20.12 10.71 6.96
N GLU A 24 -21.29 10.06 6.96
CA GLU A 24 -21.42 8.62 7.25
C GLU A 24 -20.60 7.78 6.27
N ILE A 25 -20.79 8.00 4.96
CA ILE A 25 -20.04 7.27 3.93
C ILE A 25 -18.53 7.46 4.12
N ALA A 26 -18.08 8.70 4.24
CA ALA A 26 -16.67 9.01 4.40
C ALA A 26 -16.07 8.39 5.68
N ALA A 27 -16.79 8.46 6.80
CA ALA A 27 -16.36 7.86 8.06
C ALA A 27 -16.22 6.34 7.99
N GLY A 28 -17.07 5.68 7.21
CA GLY A 28 -17.06 4.23 7.02
C GLY A 28 -16.09 3.73 5.95
N LEU A 29 -15.42 4.61 5.17
CA LEU A 29 -14.46 4.17 4.16
C LEU A 29 -13.29 3.43 4.82
N PRO A 30 -13.06 2.15 4.46
CA PRO A 30 -12.03 1.35 5.09
C PRO A 30 -10.67 1.59 4.44
N TYR A 31 -9.63 1.44 5.24
CA TYR A 31 -8.24 1.45 4.81
C TYR A 31 -7.51 0.29 5.48
N ARG A 32 -6.45 -0.14 4.86
CA ARG A 32 -5.47 -1.05 5.45
C ARG A 32 -4.20 -0.27 5.72
N ASP A 33 -3.69 -0.39 6.93
CA ASP A 33 -2.41 0.14 7.34
C ASP A 33 -1.33 -0.89 7.03
N PHE A 34 -0.08 -0.49 7.05
CA PHE A 34 1.01 -1.44 7.00
C PHE A 34 2.24 -0.92 7.74
N ILE A 35 3.08 -1.86 8.17
CA ILE A 35 4.39 -1.57 8.71
C ILE A 35 5.42 -2.11 7.74
N THR A 36 6.44 -1.32 7.47
CA THR A 36 7.61 -1.78 6.73
C THR A 36 8.84 -1.77 7.60
N VAL A 37 9.65 -2.85 7.51
CA VAL A 37 10.95 -2.92 8.15
C VAL A 37 12.02 -2.90 7.09
N GLY A 38 12.77 -1.81 7.02
CA GLY A 38 13.98 -1.72 6.21
C GLY A 38 15.14 -2.39 6.91
N LEU A 39 15.83 -3.30 6.24
CA LEU A 39 17.03 -3.96 6.74
C LEU A 39 18.19 -3.74 5.79
N GLN A 40 19.35 -3.41 6.35
CA GLN A 40 20.64 -3.48 5.66
C GLN A 40 21.36 -4.75 6.10
N LEU A 41 21.76 -5.58 5.14
CA LEU A 41 22.33 -6.90 5.36
C LEU A 41 23.71 -7.02 4.69
N LYS A 42 24.57 -7.87 5.21
CA LYS A 42 25.81 -8.27 4.54
C LYS A 42 25.51 -9.11 3.29
N LYS A 43 24.52 -9.98 3.37
CA LYS A 43 24.13 -10.91 2.29
C LYS A 43 22.72 -11.45 2.50
N LEU A 44 22.15 -12.04 1.46
CA LEU A 44 21.02 -12.97 1.54
C LEU A 44 21.51 -14.41 1.46
N LEU A 45 20.76 -15.33 2.04
CA LEU A 45 20.97 -16.79 1.86
C LEU A 45 20.44 -17.25 0.50
N LEU A 46 19.44 -16.53 -0.03
CA LEU A 46 18.88 -16.76 -1.36
C LEU A 46 19.93 -16.47 -2.44
N LYS A 47 20.05 -17.41 -3.41
CA LYS A 47 20.99 -17.30 -4.51
C LYS A 47 20.27 -17.20 -5.84
N ASN A 48 20.85 -16.46 -6.77
CA ASN A 48 20.38 -16.40 -8.14
C ASN A 48 20.51 -17.78 -8.81
N ARG A 49 19.37 -18.36 -9.17
CA ARG A 49 19.28 -19.63 -9.94
C ARG A 49 18.85 -19.41 -11.38
N THR A 50 18.79 -18.17 -11.80
CA THR A 50 18.37 -17.79 -13.17
C THR A 50 19.58 -17.64 -14.10
N ARG A 51 19.32 -17.35 -15.37
CA ARG A 51 20.36 -17.03 -16.35
C ARG A 51 20.76 -15.56 -16.35
N LEU A 52 20.08 -14.72 -15.55
CA LEU A 52 20.39 -13.30 -15.43
C LEU A 52 21.67 -13.13 -14.60
N ARG A 53 22.55 -12.25 -15.06
CA ARG A 53 23.73 -11.88 -14.28
C ARG A 53 23.35 -10.77 -13.29
N THR A 54 23.65 -10.98 -12.02
CA THR A 54 23.41 -10.01 -10.93
C THR A 54 24.69 -9.76 -10.18
N VAL A 55 24.82 -8.62 -9.52
CA VAL A 55 25.97 -8.28 -8.69
C VAL A 55 25.94 -9.17 -7.44
N GLY A 56 27.07 -9.85 -7.14
CA GLY A 56 27.18 -10.69 -5.96
C GLY A 56 26.25 -11.91 -5.96
N ASP A 57 25.82 -12.38 -7.13
CA ASP A 57 24.93 -13.54 -7.29
C ASP A 57 23.58 -13.37 -6.52
N ARG A 58 23.13 -12.12 -6.36
CA ARG A 58 21.82 -11.81 -5.74
C ARG A 58 20.69 -12.32 -6.61
N ILE A 59 19.58 -12.69 -5.96
CA ILE A 59 18.33 -12.97 -6.66
C ILE A 59 17.92 -11.74 -7.51
N PRO A 60 17.39 -11.94 -8.74
CA PRO A 60 17.04 -10.83 -9.63
C PRO A 60 15.68 -10.19 -9.33
N ASP A 61 14.93 -10.73 -8.37
CA ASP A 61 13.57 -10.29 -8.06
C ASP A 61 13.60 -8.95 -7.31
N CYS A 62 12.78 -8.00 -7.77
CA CYS A 62 12.55 -6.73 -7.06
C CYS A 62 11.59 -6.92 -5.89
N TRP A 63 10.69 -7.92 -6.02
CA TRP A 63 9.55 -8.13 -5.15
C TRP A 63 9.24 -9.61 -4.99
N ILE A 64 9.08 -10.06 -3.74
CA ILE A 64 8.78 -11.44 -3.42
C ILE A 64 7.53 -11.47 -2.53
N TYR A 65 6.51 -12.21 -2.95
CA TYR A 65 5.35 -12.48 -2.10
C TYR A 65 5.63 -13.66 -1.19
N VAL A 66 5.42 -13.48 0.11
CA VAL A 66 5.58 -14.53 1.11
C VAL A 66 4.24 -15.19 1.38
N GLN A 67 4.15 -16.49 1.11
CA GLN A 67 2.93 -17.29 1.30
C GLN A 67 3.11 -18.40 2.34
N GLU A 68 4.20 -18.32 3.12
CA GLU A 68 4.48 -19.27 4.17
C GLU A 68 3.48 -19.10 5.33
N PRO A 69 2.77 -20.17 5.75
CA PRO A 69 1.69 -20.04 6.72
C PRO A 69 2.16 -19.74 8.15
N ASN A 70 3.45 -19.86 8.39
CA ASN A 70 4.08 -19.74 9.69
C ASN A 70 4.77 -18.40 9.94
N VAL A 71 4.63 -17.44 9.01
CA VAL A 71 5.10 -16.05 9.13
C VAL A 71 3.97 -15.08 8.82
N ARG A 72 4.07 -13.87 9.36
CA ARG A 72 3.09 -12.79 9.14
C ARG A 72 3.54 -11.81 8.07
N MET A 73 4.79 -11.88 7.66
CA MET A 73 5.35 -11.10 6.57
C MET A 73 4.61 -11.40 5.27
N GLY A 74 4.11 -10.37 4.60
CA GLY A 74 3.39 -10.54 3.33
C GLY A 74 4.30 -10.41 2.11
N ARG A 75 5.33 -9.55 2.17
CA ARG A 75 6.19 -9.26 1.02
C ARG A 75 7.59 -8.88 1.45
N ILE A 76 8.56 -9.17 0.56
CA ILE A 76 9.95 -8.71 0.65
C ILE A 76 10.26 -7.90 -0.60
N GLN A 77 10.82 -6.71 -0.42
CA GLN A 77 11.41 -5.93 -1.50
C GLN A 77 12.93 -6.08 -1.45
N VAL A 78 13.59 -6.14 -2.62
CA VAL A 78 15.05 -6.12 -2.72
C VAL A 78 15.46 -4.79 -3.36
N PHE A 79 15.83 -3.82 -2.54
CA PHE A 79 16.07 -2.43 -2.99
C PHE A 79 17.22 -2.31 -3.98
N ASN A 80 18.23 -3.17 -3.89
CA ASN A 80 19.33 -3.21 -4.87
C ASN A 80 18.83 -3.39 -6.31
N ASN A 81 17.75 -4.14 -6.50
CA ASN A 81 17.21 -4.44 -7.81
C ASN A 81 16.30 -3.31 -8.34
N TRP A 82 15.81 -2.43 -7.46
CA TRP A 82 15.09 -1.24 -7.84
C TRP A 82 16.03 -0.14 -8.36
N SER A 83 17.07 0.15 -7.60
CA SER A 83 18.06 1.15 -7.96
C SER A 83 19.35 0.99 -7.14
N PRO A 84 20.53 1.11 -7.78
CA PRO A 84 21.80 1.08 -7.06
C PRO A 84 21.98 2.26 -6.09
N TYR A 85 21.22 3.34 -6.27
CA TYR A 85 21.28 4.53 -5.42
C TYR A 85 20.48 4.40 -4.11
N LEU A 86 19.70 3.33 -3.94
CA LEU A 86 18.95 3.09 -2.70
C LEU A 86 19.81 2.46 -1.59
N ILE A 87 21.02 2.01 -1.91
CA ILE A 87 21.88 1.26 -0.98
C ILE A 87 23.23 1.96 -0.90
N SER A 88 23.69 2.21 0.31
CA SER A 88 25.08 2.55 0.55
C SER A 88 25.95 1.30 0.33
N ASP A 89 27.05 1.42 -0.40
CA ASP A 89 27.92 0.30 -0.78
C ASP A 89 27.17 -0.85 -1.49
N PHE A 90 26.59 -0.52 -2.64
CA PHE A 90 25.77 -1.40 -3.45
C PHE A 90 26.40 -2.78 -3.74
N GLU A 91 27.73 -2.87 -3.85
CA GLU A 91 28.39 -4.14 -4.14
C GLU A 91 28.50 -5.06 -2.92
N LYS A 92 28.65 -4.50 -1.71
CA LYS A 92 28.87 -5.26 -0.49
C LYS A 92 27.62 -5.53 0.31
N ASN A 93 26.62 -4.61 0.25
CA ASN A 93 25.45 -4.64 1.10
C ASN A 93 24.19 -4.98 0.29
N VAL A 94 23.22 -5.58 0.99
CA VAL A 94 21.86 -5.81 0.47
C VAL A 94 20.88 -5.05 1.34
N GLY A 95 20.03 -4.24 0.71
CA GLY A 95 18.91 -3.60 1.36
C GLY A 95 17.62 -4.32 1.01
N ILE A 96 16.84 -4.65 2.02
CA ILE A 96 15.51 -5.23 1.83
C ILE A 96 14.47 -4.47 2.63
N GLY A 97 13.23 -4.50 2.15
CA GLY A 97 12.05 -4.00 2.86
C GLY A 97 11.09 -5.15 3.12
N LEU A 98 10.66 -5.30 4.36
CA LEU A 98 9.70 -6.32 4.78
C LEU A 98 8.36 -5.66 5.04
N GLU A 99 7.28 -6.15 4.44
CA GLU A 99 5.96 -5.54 4.56
C GLU A 99 5.00 -6.42 5.35
N TYR A 100 4.35 -5.80 6.34
CA TYR A 100 3.35 -6.40 7.21
C TYR A 100 2.05 -5.64 7.10
N PHE A 101 0.99 -6.31 6.65
CA PHE A 101 -0.35 -5.74 6.62
C PHE A 101 -1.00 -5.84 7.99
N CYS A 102 -1.49 -4.72 8.48
CA CYS A 102 -2.03 -4.58 9.82
C CYS A 102 -3.16 -3.54 9.86
N ALA A 103 -3.70 -3.32 11.03
CA ALA A 103 -4.59 -2.20 11.33
C ALA A 103 -4.05 -1.43 12.54
N GLU A 104 -4.30 -0.12 12.58
CA GLU A 104 -3.96 0.71 13.72
C GLU A 104 -4.55 0.12 15.01
N GLY A 105 -3.68 -0.13 16.00
CA GLY A 105 -4.06 -0.68 17.30
C GLY A 105 -4.05 -2.22 17.42
N ASP A 106 -3.71 -2.94 16.36
CA ASP A 106 -3.52 -4.39 16.47
C ASP A 106 -2.17 -4.76 17.17
N ASP A 107 -1.94 -6.05 17.35
CA ASP A 107 -0.76 -6.56 18.07
C ASP A 107 0.56 -6.21 17.39
N LEU A 108 0.60 -6.18 16.05
CA LEU A 108 1.79 -5.75 15.30
C LEU A 108 1.99 -4.25 15.43
N TRP A 109 0.91 -3.48 15.29
CA TRP A 109 0.97 -2.03 15.30
C TRP A 109 1.46 -1.46 16.64
N THR A 110 1.15 -2.15 17.74
CA THR A 110 1.47 -1.71 19.11
C THR A 110 2.85 -2.16 19.62
N MET A 111 3.59 -2.96 18.85
CA MET A 111 4.97 -3.31 19.19
C MET A 111 5.88 -2.09 19.16
N SER A 112 6.92 -2.06 20.02
CA SER A 112 8.01 -1.10 19.84
C SER A 112 8.82 -1.43 18.59
N ASP A 113 9.48 -0.45 18.00
CA ASP A 113 10.29 -0.64 16.78
C ASP A 113 11.38 -1.69 16.98
N GLU A 114 12.00 -1.75 18.17
CA GLU A 114 13.01 -2.74 18.52
C GLU A 114 12.41 -4.16 18.59
N ALA A 115 11.23 -4.29 19.22
CA ALA A 115 10.55 -5.58 19.31
C ALA A 115 10.08 -6.05 17.93
N PHE A 116 9.57 -5.11 17.11
CA PHE A 116 9.11 -5.41 15.78
C PHE A 116 10.25 -5.79 14.83
N SER A 117 11.38 -5.07 14.88
CA SER A 117 12.56 -5.41 14.08
C SER A 117 13.11 -6.80 14.44
N ALA A 118 13.19 -7.12 15.72
CA ALA A 118 13.61 -8.45 16.18
C ALA A 118 12.65 -9.56 15.73
N PHE A 119 11.34 -9.31 15.80
CA PHE A 119 10.32 -10.20 15.28
C PHE A 119 10.48 -10.44 13.77
N ALA A 120 10.65 -9.37 12.99
CA ALA A 120 10.79 -9.44 11.54
C ALA A 120 12.07 -10.19 11.10
N ILE A 121 13.19 -9.95 11.80
CA ILE A 121 14.45 -10.68 11.59
C ILE A 121 14.26 -12.18 11.88
N GLY A 122 13.59 -12.52 12.97
CA GLY A 122 13.27 -13.92 13.30
C GLY A 122 12.40 -14.61 12.24
N GLU A 123 11.48 -13.89 11.59
CA GLU A 123 10.71 -14.44 10.48
C GLU A 123 11.56 -14.68 9.24
N LEU A 124 12.52 -13.78 8.93
CA LEU A 124 13.47 -14.00 7.83
C LEU A 124 14.35 -15.24 8.04
N GLU A 125 14.84 -15.45 9.27
CA GLU A 125 15.60 -16.65 9.60
C GLU A 125 14.75 -17.91 9.43
N LYS A 126 13.51 -17.86 9.92
CA LYS A 126 12.58 -18.97 9.87
C LYS A 126 12.28 -19.45 8.44
N ILE A 127 12.22 -18.53 7.48
CA ILE A 127 12.00 -18.87 6.07
C ILE A 127 13.30 -18.99 5.25
N GLY A 128 14.46 -18.89 5.91
CA GLY A 128 15.77 -19.11 5.28
C GLY A 128 16.20 -18.05 4.27
N VAL A 129 15.77 -16.79 4.45
CA VAL A 129 16.12 -15.66 3.58
C VAL A 129 17.41 -14.98 4.02
N ALA A 130 17.61 -14.80 5.32
CA ALA A 130 18.80 -14.19 5.90
C ALA A 130 19.05 -14.74 7.31
N GLU A 131 20.24 -14.54 7.84
CA GLU A 131 20.60 -14.81 9.24
C GLU A 131 20.65 -13.50 10.03
N ALA A 132 20.21 -13.51 11.30
CA ALA A 132 20.25 -12.32 12.16
C ALA A 132 21.66 -11.73 12.28
N GLY A 133 22.70 -12.57 12.30
CA GLY A 133 24.11 -12.15 12.34
C GLY A 133 24.60 -11.40 11.09
N ASP A 134 23.84 -11.42 10.01
CA ASP A 134 24.12 -10.68 8.77
C ASP A 134 23.44 -9.30 8.74
N VAL A 135 22.54 -8.98 9.67
CA VAL A 135 21.88 -7.67 9.78
C VAL A 135 22.90 -6.63 10.29
N LEU A 136 23.04 -5.55 9.55
CA LEU A 136 23.93 -4.41 9.85
C LEU A 136 23.17 -3.27 10.50
N ASP A 137 21.94 -3.00 10.01
CA ASP A 137 21.11 -1.90 10.47
C ASP A 137 19.64 -2.18 10.14
N TRP A 138 18.73 -1.50 10.83
CA TRP A 138 17.29 -1.63 10.62
C TRP A 138 16.56 -0.32 10.87
N HIS A 139 15.40 -0.20 10.25
CA HIS A 139 14.45 0.91 10.45
C HIS A 139 13.01 0.40 10.34
N VAL A 140 12.13 0.86 11.21
CA VAL A 140 10.69 0.54 11.18
C VAL A 140 9.90 1.77 10.82
N GLU A 141 8.96 1.65 9.88
CA GLU A 141 8.07 2.72 9.46
C GLU A 141 6.62 2.26 9.49
N HIS A 142 5.77 3.01 10.19
CA HIS A 142 4.33 2.79 10.29
C HIS A 142 3.58 3.66 9.30
N VAL A 143 2.87 3.06 8.34
CA VAL A 143 2.15 3.77 7.28
C VAL A 143 0.64 3.60 7.47
N GLN A 144 0.01 4.64 7.99
CA GLN A 144 -1.44 4.67 8.15
C GLN A 144 -2.15 4.88 6.81
N LYS A 145 -3.31 4.24 6.64
CA LYS A 145 -4.19 4.41 5.48
C LYS A 145 -3.45 4.20 4.15
N ALA A 146 -2.54 3.24 4.13
CA ALA A 146 -1.70 2.96 2.97
C ALA A 146 -2.50 2.44 1.77
N TYR A 147 -3.50 1.62 2.03
CA TYR A 147 -4.30 0.96 1.01
C TYR A 147 -5.80 1.22 1.22
N PRO A 148 -6.47 1.94 0.28
CA PRO A 148 -7.92 1.99 0.23
C PRO A 148 -8.49 0.58 0.05
N ALA A 149 -9.53 0.22 0.81
CA ALA A 149 -10.20 -1.06 0.70
C ALA A 149 -11.63 -0.88 0.16
N TYR A 150 -12.20 -1.92 -0.48
CA TYR A 150 -13.41 -1.83 -1.28
C TYR A 150 -14.55 -2.65 -0.66
N PHE A 151 -14.88 -2.34 0.61
CA PHE A 151 -15.98 -2.95 1.35
C PHE A 151 -16.68 -1.90 2.25
N ASP A 152 -17.61 -2.29 3.11
CA ASP A 152 -18.42 -1.42 3.96
C ASP A 152 -19.12 -0.30 3.15
N THR A 153 -18.90 0.96 3.51
CA THR A 153 -19.56 2.09 2.85
C THR A 153 -19.05 2.39 1.44
N TYR A 154 -18.05 1.65 0.96
CA TYR A 154 -17.50 1.84 -0.40
C TYR A 154 -18.56 1.65 -1.50
N ASP A 155 -19.55 0.79 -1.30
CA ASP A 155 -20.66 0.61 -2.27
C ASP A 155 -21.42 1.91 -2.55
N ARG A 156 -21.37 2.86 -1.61
CA ARG A 156 -21.99 4.18 -1.72
C ARG A 156 -21.00 5.27 -2.11
N ILE A 157 -19.79 4.94 -2.53
CA ILE A 157 -18.73 5.90 -2.89
C ILE A 157 -19.21 6.92 -3.96
N GLY A 158 -20.13 6.52 -4.84
CA GLY A 158 -20.70 7.39 -5.87
C GLY A 158 -21.47 8.59 -5.31
N GLU A 159 -22.12 8.46 -4.15
CA GLU A 159 -22.80 9.58 -3.49
C GLU A 159 -21.76 10.61 -2.99
N LEU A 160 -20.68 10.12 -2.38
CA LEU A 160 -19.59 10.96 -1.88
C LEU A 160 -18.87 11.69 -3.02
N THR A 161 -18.51 10.98 -4.09
CA THR A 161 -17.82 11.58 -5.24
C THR A 161 -18.70 12.59 -5.96
N GLY A 162 -20.01 12.30 -6.13
CA GLY A 162 -20.96 13.24 -6.71
C GLY A 162 -21.10 14.53 -5.91
N TRP A 163 -21.07 14.45 -4.56
CA TRP A 163 -21.06 15.63 -3.72
C TRP A 163 -19.75 16.43 -3.84
N LEU A 164 -18.60 15.75 -3.87
CA LEU A 164 -17.30 16.38 -4.07
C LEU A 164 -17.17 17.06 -5.45
N ASP A 165 -17.81 16.52 -6.46
CA ASP A 165 -17.83 17.11 -7.80
C ASP A 165 -18.54 18.47 -7.85
N GLY A 166 -19.50 18.68 -6.94
CA GLY A 166 -20.17 19.97 -6.78
C GLY A 166 -19.28 21.10 -6.20
N ILE A 167 -18.08 20.80 -5.70
CA ILE A 167 -17.16 21.81 -5.15
C ILE A 167 -16.22 22.26 -6.26
N ALA A 168 -16.45 23.42 -6.86
CA ALA A 168 -15.80 23.88 -8.08
C ALA A 168 -14.26 23.88 -8.03
N ASN A 169 -13.68 24.31 -6.91
CA ASN A 169 -12.23 24.48 -6.73
C ASN A 169 -11.54 23.28 -6.06
N LEU A 170 -12.18 22.12 -6.02
CA LEU A 170 -11.64 20.90 -5.42
C LEU A 170 -11.52 19.80 -6.49
N SER A 171 -10.33 19.23 -6.65
CA SER A 171 -10.09 18.03 -7.45
C SER A 171 -9.48 16.94 -6.59
N CYS A 172 -10.11 15.76 -6.59
CA CYS A 172 -9.62 14.60 -5.84
C CYS A 172 -8.69 13.77 -6.74
N ILE A 173 -7.40 13.72 -6.40
CA ILE A 173 -6.35 13.08 -7.20
C ILE A 173 -5.57 12.06 -6.38
N GLY A 174 -4.95 11.11 -7.07
CA GLY A 174 -4.09 10.09 -6.48
C GLY A 174 -4.84 9.01 -5.69
N ARG A 175 -4.08 8.08 -5.12
CA ARG A 175 -4.60 6.90 -4.42
C ARG A 175 -5.63 7.24 -3.33
N ASN A 176 -5.21 8.01 -2.35
CA ASN A 176 -6.03 8.32 -1.18
C ASN A 176 -7.09 9.39 -1.46
N GLY A 177 -6.82 10.32 -2.39
CA GLY A 177 -7.78 11.35 -2.80
C GLY A 177 -8.94 10.80 -3.63
N GLN A 178 -8.80 9.63 -4.23
CA GLN A 178 -9.85 8.94 -4.97
C GLN A 178 -10.41 7.71 -4.25
N HIS A 179 -9.83 7.32 -3.13
CA HIS A 179 -10.08 6.03 -2.47
C HIS A 179 -10.01 4.87 -3.47
N ARG A 180 -8.92 4.83 -4.25
CA ARG A 180 -8.67 3.82 -5.29
C ARG A 180 -7.25 3.30 -5.17
N TYR A 181 -7.05 2.04 -5.56
CA TYR A 181 -5.73 1.45 -5.63
C TYR A 181 -4.95 1.96 -6.86
N ASN A 182 -4.57 3.23 -6.79
CA ASN A 182 -3.77 3.87 -7.80
C ASN A 182 -2.28 3.63 -7.55
N ASN A 183 -1.56 3.14 -8.56
CA ASN A 183 -0.11 3.16 -8.58
C ASN A 183 0.40 4.57 -8.90
N THR A 184 1.71 4.75 -8.93
CA THR A 184 2.34 6.07 -9.16
C THR A 184 1.91 6.70 -10.48
N ASP A 185 1.85 5.91 -11.55
CA ASP A 185 1.42 6.32 -12.89
C ASP A 185 -0.04 6.83 -12.89
N HIS A 186 -0.98 6.08 -12.33
CA HIS A 186 -2.36 6.52 -12.17
C HIS A 186 -2.45 7.82 -11.36
N SER A 187 -1.68 7.92 -10.26
CA SER A 187 -1.68 9.12 -9.41
C SER A 187 -1.17 10.35 -10.17
N MET A 188 -0.13 10.19 -11.00
CA MET A 188 0.39 11.25 -11.86
C MET A 188 -0.63 11.65 -12.94
N VAL A 189 -1.25 10.69 -13.60
CA VAL A 189 -2.25 10.96 -14.65
C VAL A 189 -3.47 11.69 -14.07
N THR A 190 -3.95 11.33 -12.87
CA THR A 190 -5.04 12.07 -12.22
C THR A 190 -4.68 13.54 -11.99
N ALA A 191 -3.41 13.83 -11.64
CA ALA A 191 -2.94 15.20 -11.47
C ALA A 191 -2.86 15.95 -12.82
N PHE A 192 -2.37 15.30 -13.88
CA PHE A 192 -2.33 15.90 -15.22
C PHE A 192 -3.74 16.22 -15.75
N GLU A 193 -4.71 15.34 -15.57
CA GLU A 193 -6.08 15.58 -15.97
C GLU A 193 -6.72 16.73 -15.17
N ALA A 194 -6.43 16.84 -13.86
CA ALA A 194 -6.91 17.95 -13.05
C ALA A 194 -6.33 19.30 -13.51
N VAL A 195 -5.03 19.37 -13.80
CA VAL A 195 -4.36 20.58 -14.33
C VAL A 195 -4.89 20.93 -15.72
N LYS A 196 -5.10 19.95 -16.59
CA LYS A 196 -5.67 20.14 -17.92
C LYS A 196 -7.08 20.76 -17.83
N ASN A 197 -7.94 20.27 -16.94
CA ASN A 197 -9.25 20.85 -16.71
C ASN A 197 -9.16 22.31 -16.24
N LEU A 198 -8.28 22.58 -15.28
CA LEU A 198 -8.05 23.92 -14.75
C LEU A 198 -7.59 24.89 -15.86
N CYS A 199 -6.61 24.50 -16.67
CA CYS A 199 -6.09 25.34 -17.76
C CYS A 199 -7.14 25.56 -18.88
N ALA A 200 -8.00 24.60 -19.13
CA ALA A 200 -9.04 24.68 -20.14
C ALA A 200 -10.36 25.30 -19.62
N GLY A 201 -10.45 25.64 -18.33
CA GLY A 201 -11.67 26.15 -17.70
C GLY A 201 -12.83 25.14 -17.70
N LEU A 202 -12.53 23.83 -17.67
CA LEU A 202 -13.53 22.78 -17.65
C LEU A 202 -14.00 22.50 -16.21
N GLU A 203 -15.32 22.44 -16.03
CA GLU A 203 -15.93 22.12 -14.73
C GLU A 203 -16.04 20.62 -14.47
N THR A 204 -16.02 19.79 -15.54
CA THR A 204 -16.11 18.33 -15.40
C THR A 204 -14.89 17.75 -14.69
N LYS A 205 -15.12 16.72 -13.86
CA LYS A 205 -14.07 15.93 -13.19
C LYS A 205 -14.11 14.45 -13.59
N ALA A 206 -15.01 14.10 -14.51
CA ALA A 206 -15.22 12.72 -14.94
C ALA A 206 -13.93 12.07 -15.51
N ASN A 207 -13.11 12.83 -16.25
CA ASN A 207 -11.83 12.36 -16.77
C ASN A 207 -10.83 12.03 -15.66
N ILE A 208 -10.86 12.76 -14.54
CA ILE A 208 -10.00 12.51 -13.38
C ILE A 208 -10.42 11.19 -12.69
N TRP A 209 -11.73 11.00 -12.48
CA TRP A 209 -12.28 9.77 -11.88
C TRP A 209 -12.11 8.53 -12.76
N ASN A 210 -12.02 8.70 -14.08
CA ASN A 210 -11.91 7.60 -15.03
C ASN A 210 -10.48 7.14 -15.33
N VAL A 211 -9.47 7.71 -14.70
CA VAL A 211 -8.05 7.29 -14.88
C VAL A 211 -7.85 5.83 -14.49
N ASN A 212 -8.47 5.38 -13.40
CA ASN A 212 -8.47 4.00 -12.97
C ASN A 212 -9.91 3.58 -12.62
N THR A 213 -10.42 2.56 -13.32
CA THR A 213 -11.78 2.05 -13.15
C THR A 213 -11.84 0.67 -12.53
N GLU A 214 -10.72 0.13 -12.06
CA GLU A 214 -10.67 -1.15 -11.36
C GLU A 214 -11.53 -1.12 -10.10
N LYS A 215 -12.41 -2.13 -9.97
CA LYS A 215 -13.35 -2.27 -8.86
C LYS A 215 -12.95 -3.35 -7.86
N SER A 216 -11.86 -4.08 -8.13
CA SER A 216 -11.37 -5.16 -7.28
C SER A 216 -9.92 -4.92 -6.92
N TYR A 217 -9.59 -5.25 -5.67
CA TYR A 217 -8.23 -5.23 -5.17
C TYR A 217 -7.62 -6.62 -5.38
N HIS A 218 -6.65 -6.74 -6.28
CA HIS A 218 -6.11 -8.03 -6.71
C HIS A 218 -5.05 -8.63 -5.76
N GLU A 219 -4.55 -7.88 -4.78
CA GLU A 219 -3.48 -8.34 -3.89
C GLU A 219 -3.96 -8.99 -2.58
N SER A 220 -5.26 -8.99 -2.31
CA SER A 220 -5.83 -9.65 -1.13
C SER A 220 -6.85 -10.71 -1.53
N VAL A 221 -6.40 -11.96 -1.65
CA VAL A 221 -7.35 -13.08 -1.56
C VAL A 221 -7.56 -13.34 -0.08
N SER A 222 -8.72 -12.93 0.46
CA SER A 222 -9.09 -13.32 1.82
C SER A 222 -9.21 -14.84 1.90
N SER A 223 -8.86 -15.43 3.04
CA SER A 223 -9.03 -16.88 3.30
C SER A 223 -10.46 -17.36 3.02
N ASP A 224 -11.45 -16.48 3.12
CA ASP A 224 -12.87 -16.75 2.93
C ASP A 224 -13.27 -16.91 1.45
N GLU A 225 -12.59 -16.21 0.51
CA GLU A 225 -12.85 -16.41 -0.93
C GLU A 225 -12.25 -17.71 -1.47
N LYS A 226 -11.19 -18.25 -0.86
CA LYS A 226 -10.65 -19.57 -1.24
C LYS A 226 -11.62 -20.70 -0.92
N THR A 227 -12.42 -20.59 0.16
CA THR A 227 -13.44 -21.57 0.52
C THR A 227 -14.65 -21.53 -0.42
N ALA A 228 -15.02 -20.37 -0.93
CA ALA A 228 -16.15 -20.23 -1.85
C ALA A 228 -15.84 -20.70 -3.28
N LYS A 229 -14.62 -20.51 -3.77
CA LYS A 229 -14.20 -21.00 -5.11
C LYS A 229 -13.93 -22.49 -5.14
N GLY A 230 -13.43 -23.09 -4.07
CA GLY A 230 -13.24 -24.54 -3.96
C GLY A 230 -14.54 -25.35 -3.93
N ALA A 231 -15.67 -24.73 -3.58
CA ALA A 231 -16.98 -25.36 -3.59
C ALA A 231 -17.72 -25.26 -4.93
N ALA A 232 -17.32 -24.36 -5.82
CA ALA A 232 -17.95 -24.15 -7.14
C ALA A 232 -17.36 -25.06 -8.24
N ASP A 233 -16.12 -25.52 -8.08
CA ASP A 233 -15.44 -26.39 -9.04
C ASP A 233 -15.68 -27.90 -8.82
N GLN A 234 -16.51 -28.27 -7.86
CA GLN A 234 -16.89 -29.68 -7.56
C GLN A 234 -18.36 -29.99 -7.84
N ARG A 235 -19.02 -29.23 -8.72
CA ARG A 235 -20.38 -29.57 -9.17
C ARG A 235 -20.45 -29.70 -10.67
#